data_bf7907904b8a1205a502e6772d68f28e
#
_entry.id   bf7907904b8a1205a502e6772d68f28e
#
_cell.length_a   1.000
_cell.length_b   1.000
_cell.length_c   1.000
_cell.angle_alpha   90.00
_cell.angle_beta   90.00
_cell.angle_gamma   90.00
#
_symmetry.space_group_name_H-M   'P 1'
#
loop_
_entity.id
_entity.type
_entity.pdbx_description
1 polymer ?
#
loop_
_entity_poly.entity_id
_entity_poly.type
_entity_poly.pdbx_seq_one_letter_code
_entity_poly.pdbx_strand_id
1 'polypeptide(L)'
;MTGLPSIEIQPVISGIDSPGSAVERPVCVCFYVFFPAGGIGRYTNELARALGARSDVEVEVACTPDFQWAHDPGYRTWTGLRSISHPIPLLRRFRFLQAQFANPVRFLRRAVNAGTDIIHFANVNHLSFPYWRRELEESGLRVAISVHDVKRQKPILNKAWEEHQLKAVYRIADALFVHSAYQADELVTYAGVARDKIHIVPHGPYPHGHVAHDAADVRKRLGLPLDRQVALFFGQLRDEKNLAGLIRALPLSKNRPHLLVAGEGGGAHRGADFYRDLARKVGVADRVTFLARYIPDEEVGELFAASDWVALPYSNSFTSQSGVLNIAAHYERPVLVSSSPVLHETVRRSDIGVACDGDEPGALAAGIDQLCTQVMNNYSYAFAQYRQQFSWDENARLTSEVYRRMLLAKPRRISVGGGTSVGLTV
;
A
#
# COMPACT_ATOMS: atom_id res chain seq x y z
N MET A 1 -30.58 21.36 9.30
CA MET A 1 -29.32 21.79 9.93
C MET A 1 -29.15 20.98 11.21
N THR A 2 -28.55 19.83 11.12
CA THR A 2 -28.16 19.02 12.29
C THR A 2 -26.71 18.64 12.05
N GLY A 3 -25.84 19.27 12.84
CA GLY A 3 -24.40 19.06 12.75
C GLY A 3 -24.03 17.59 12.96
N LEU A 4 -23.32 17.03 12.01
CA LEU A 4 -22.65 15.75 12.15
C LEU A 4 -21.51 15.90 13.15
N PRO A 5 -21.31 14.95 14.06
CA PRO A 5 -20.22 15.03 15.03
C PRO A 5 -18.87 14.90 14.31
N SER A 6 -17.97 15.80 14.62
CA SER A 6 -16.56 15.75 14.26
C SER A 6 -15.99 14.38 14.65
N ILE A 7 -15.46 13.64 13.69
CA ILE A 7 -14.80 12.36 13.96
C ILE A 7 -13.41 12.70 14.49
N GLU A 8 -13.29 12.86 15.79
CA GLU A 8 -12.04 12.63 16.48
C GLU A 8 -11.65 11.15 16.24
N ILE A 9 -10.55 10.93 15.56
CA ILE A 9 -9.79 9.69 15.73
C ILE A 9 -9.29 9.78 17.17
N GLN A 10 -10.12 9.34 18.12
CA GLN A 10 -9.65 9.23 19.49
C GLN A 10 -8.50 8.24 19.49
N PRO A 11 -7.26 8.66 19.83
CA PRO A 11 -6.32 7.75 20.36
C PRO A 11 -6.99 7.19 21.64
N VAL A 12 -7.13 5.88 21.74
CA VAL A 12 -7.45 5.23 23.01
C VAL A 12 -6.25 5.48 23.92
N ILE A 13 -6.21 6.65 24.54
CA ILE A 13 -5.21 7.03 25.55
C ILE A 13 -5.95 7.77 26.65
N SER A 14 -6.53 6.99 27.58
CA SER A 14 -6.77 7.48 28.92
C SER A 14 -5.62 7.03 29.80
N GLY A 15 -4.85 7.98 30.31
CA GLY A 15 -3.93 7.81 31.43
C GLY A 15 -2.50 7.43 31.05
N ILE A 16 -1.69 8.41 30.72
CA ILE A 16 -0.24 8.31 30.89
C ILE A 16 0.24 9.65 31.48
N ASP A 17 0.74 9.54 32.70
CA ASP A 17 1.51 10.60 33.35
C ASP A 17 2.68 11.03 32.49
N SER A 18 3.11 12.28 32.67
CA SER A 18 4.17 12.99 31.96
C SER A 18 5.41 12.13 31.67
N PRO A 19 5.99 12.22 30.47
CA PRO A 19 7.10 11.35 30.07
C PRO A 19 8.35 11.63 30.88
N GLY A 20 8.73 10.69 31.70
CA GLY A 20 10.08 10.62 32.25
C GLY A 20 11.08 10.37 31.12
N SER A 21 12.12 11.19 31.02
CA SER A 21 13.30 11.14 30.16
C SER A 21 13.06 10.85 28.67
N ALA A 22 13.03 11.93 27.89
CA ALA A 22 13.15 11.88 26.43
C ALA A 22 14.41 11.08 26.04
N VAL A 23 14.30 10.25 25.00
CA VAL A 23 15.45 9.70 24.30
C VAL A 23 16.23 10.91 23.76
N GLU A 24 17.39 11.19 24.35
CA GLU A 24 18.20 12.40 24.07
C GLU A 24 18.79 12.42 22.63
N ARG A 25 18.75 11.27 21.92
CA ARG A 25 19.27 11.13 20.57
C ARG A 25 18.17 10.68 19.58
N PRO A 26 18.34 10.94 18.28
CA PRO A 26 17.45 10.39 17.25
C PRO A 26 17.38 8.86 17.30
N VAL A 27 16.19 8.31 16.98
CA VAL A 27 15.98 6.87 16.84
C VAL A 27 16.62 6.39 15.53
N CYS A 28 17.60 5.48 15.60
CA CYS A 28 18.25 4.93 14.41
C CYS A 28 17.44 3.75 13.84
N VAL A 29 16.87 3.93 12.65
CA VAL A 29 16.03 2.94 11.99
C VAL A 29 16.65 2.47 10.68
N CYS A 30 16.70 1.13 10.47
CA CYS A 30 17.13 0.55 9.21
C CYS A 30 15.99 -0.19 8.52
N PHE A 31 15.60 0.28 7.33
CA PHE A 31 14.59 -0.38 6.49
C PHE A 31 15.20 -1.50 5.67
N TYR A 32 14.44 -2.58 5.51
CA TYR A 32 14.80 -3.70 4.64
C TYR A 32 13.94 -3.72 3.39
N VAL A 33 14.56 -3.54 2.21
CA VAL A 33 13.89 -3.58 0.91
C VAL A 33 14.72 -4.40 -0.08
N PHE A 34 14.23 -5.55 -0.51
CA PHE A 34 14.98 -6.40 -1.43
C PHE A 34 14.38 -6.45 -2.86
N PHE A 35 13.22 -5.84 -3.10
CA PHE A 35 12.67 -5.64 -4.43
C PHE A 35 13.22 -4.34 -5.04
N PRO A 36 13.73 -4.37 -6.29
CA PRO A 36 14.38 -3.21 -6.89
C PRO A 36 13.41 -2.08 -7.28
N ALA A 37 12.12 -2.40 -7.47
CA ALA A 37 11.08 -1.46 -7.88
C ALA A 37 9.70 -1.92 -7.42
N GLY A 38 8.65 -1.17 -7.80
CA GLY A 38 7.26 -1.51 -7.53
C GLY A 38 6.69 -0.84 -6.29
N GLY A 39 5.42 -1.15 -5.95
CA GLY A 39 4.64 -0.46 -4.92
C GLY A 39 5.28 -0.45 -3.54
N ILE A 40 5.86 -1.58 -3.10
CA ILE A 40 6.52 -1.68 -1.79
C ILE A 40 7.79 -0.82 -1.75
N GLY A 41 8.59 -0.84 -2.82
CA GLY A 41 9.78 0.01 -2.92
C GLY A 41 9.42 1.49 -2.88
N ARG A 42 8.40 1.89 -3.64
CA ARG A 42 7.90 3.28 -3.65
C ARG A 42 7.35 3.70 -2.29
N TYR A 43 6.54 2.86 -1.65
CA TYR A 43 6.05 3.10 -0.28
C TYR A 43 7.22 3.34 0.69
N THR A 44 8.22 2.47 0.63
CA THR A 44 9.38 2.58 1.53
C THR A 44 10.18 3.85 1.26
N ASN A 45 10.37 4.22 0.00
CA ASN A 45 11.03 5.47 -0.37
C ASN A 45 10.33 6.69 0.24
N GLU A 46 9.01 6.80 0.02
CA GLU A 46 8.25 7.95 0.51
C GLU A 46 8.22 8.01 2.05
N LEU A 47 8.02 6.88 2.72
CA LEU A 47 8.06 6.83 4.18
C LEU A 47 9.46 7.15 4.72
N ALA A 48 10.51 6.61 4.11
CA ALA A 48 11.89 6.87 4.52
C ALA A 48 12.27 8.35 4.35
N ARG A 49 11.83 9.00 3.26
CA ARG A 49 12.01 10.46 3.05
C ARG A 49 11.30 11.28 4.11
N ALA A 50 10.02 10.97 4.38
CA ALA A 50 9.23 11.68 5.37
C ALA A 50 9.79 11.52 6.78
N LEU A 51 10.27 10.32 7.14
CA LEU A 51 10.97 10.08 8.41
C LEU A 51 12.32 10.79 8.45
N GLY A 52 13.10 10.74 7.36
CA GLY A 52 14.41 11.40 7.27
C GLY A 52 14.36 12.92 7.33
N ALA A 53 13.22 13.53 7.00
CA ALA A 53 12.98 14.97 7.18
C ALA A 53 12.74 15.38 8.64
N ARG A 54 12.56 14.41 9.55
CA ARG A 54 12.34 14.64 10.98
C ARG A 54 13.67 14.65 11.73
N SER A 55 13.81 15.51 12.71
CA SER A 55 15.01 15.61 13.56
C SER A 55 15.13 14.48 14.60
N ASP A 56 14.04 13.73 14.83
CA ASP A 56 13.94 12.71 15.86
C ASP A 56 14.17 11.27 15.38
N VAL A 57 14.43 11.07 14.07
CA VAL A 57 14.70 9.77 13.46
C VAL A 57 15.87 9.86 12.47
N GLU A 58 16.81 8.96 12.56
CA GLU A 58 17.82 8.72 11.54
C GLU A 58 17.46 7.48 10.72
N VAL A 59 17.40 7.62 9.41
CA VAL A 59 16.94 6.55 8.49
C VAL A 59 18.09 6.04 7.64
N GLU A 60 18.28 4.73 7.62
CA GLU A 60 19.04 4.01 6.60
C GLU A 60 18.10 3.03 5.87
N VAL A 61 18.23 2.94 4.53
CA VAL A 61 17.53 1.94 3.73
C VAL A 61 18.55 0.92 3.21
N ALA A 62 18.45 -0.31 3.69
CA ALA A 62 19.21 -1.45 3.19
C ALA A 62 18.48 -2.03 1.96
N CYS A 63 19.09 -1.89 0.79
CA CYS A 63 18.48 -2.25 -0.48
C CYS A 63 19.45 -2.98 -1.42
N THR A 64 18.93 -3.44 -2.56
CA THR A 64 19.73 -3.99 -3.64
C THR A 64 20.39 -2.88 -4.47
N PRO A 65 21.53 -3.14 -5.17
CA PRO A 65 22.20 -2.12 -5.99
C PRO A 65 21.33 -1.55 -7.12
N ASP A 66 20.33 -2.30 -7.56
CA ASP A 66 19.38 -1.94 -8.62
C ASP A 66 18.06 -1.37 -8.05
N PHE A 67 18.04 -0.96 -6.78
CA PHE A 67 16.88 -0.30 -6.18
C PHE A 67 16.67 1.09 -6.81
N GLN A 68 15.48 1.33 -7.34
CA GLN A 68 15.15 2.53 -8.13
C GLN A 68 15.46 3.84 -7.40
N TRP A 69 15.35 3.86 -6.08
CA TRP A 69 15.57 5.04 -5.22
C TRP A 69 16.85 4.93 -4.35
N ALA A 70 17.84 4.14 -4.78
CA ALA A 70 19.08 3.94 -4.03
C ALA A 70 19.91 5.23 -3.82
N HIS A 71 19.64 6.29 -4.58
CA HIS A 71 20.33 7.57 -4.50
C HIS A 71 19.44 8.72 -4.05
N ASP A 72 18.30 8.42 -3.39
CA ASP A 72 17.44 9.47 -2.82
C ASP A 72 18.18 10.22 -1.71
N PRO A 73 18.24 11.57 -1.77
CA PRO A 73 18.99 12.35 -0.78
C PRO A 73 18.29 12.47 0.59
N GLY A 74 17.05 12.04 0.70
CA GLY A 74 16.24 12.17 1.92
C GLY A 74 16.62 11.20 3.06
N TYR A 75 17.48 10.22 2.78
CA TYR A 75 17.93 9.22 3.77
C TYR A 75 19.26 8.58 3.36
N ARG A 76 19.91 7.86 4.28
CA ARG A 76 21.10 7.06 3.95
C ARG A 76 20.71 5.74 3.30
N THR A 77 21.50 5.28 2.33
CA THR A 77 21.32 3.96 1.70
C THR A 77 22.53 3.05 1.89
N TRP A 78 22.25 1.76 2.06
CA TRP A 78 23.25 0.71 1.99
C TRP A 78 22.83 -0.33 0.95
N THR A 79 23.56 -0.37 -0.18
CA THR A 79 23.25 -1.21 -1.35
C THR A 79 23.89 -2.61 -1.26
N GLY A 80 24.06 -3.14 -0.06
CA GLY A 80 24.75 -4.42 0.16
C GLY A 80 23.88 -5.66 0.00
N LEU A 81 22.59 -5.55 -0.29
CA LEU A 81 21.73 -6.71 -0.53
C LEU A 81 21.98 -7.30 -1.93
N ARG A 82 21.79 -8.60 -2.08
CA ARG A 82 21.90 -9.27 -3.38
C ARG A 82 20.70 -8.96 -4.26
N SER A 83 20.96 -8.49 -5.49
CA SER A 83 19.92 -8.28 -6.49
C SER A 83 19.29 -9.61 -6.95
N ILE A 84 17.99 -9.56 -7.18
CA ILE A 84 17.20 -10.65 -7.76
C ILE A 84 17.03 -10.50 -9.28
N SER A 85 17.43 -9.36 -9.83
CA SER A 85 17.26 -9.04 -11.25
C SER A 85 18.21 -9.86 -12.12
N HIS A 86 17.68 -10.47 -13.16
CA HIS A 86 18.46 -11.12 -14.21
C HIS A 86 17.61 -11.28 -15.50
N PRO A 87 18.17 -11.05 -16.71
CA PRO A 87 17.43 -11.21 -17.96
C PRO A 87 16.99 -12.67 -18.21
N ILE A 88 17.83 -13.66 -17.84
CA ILE A 88 17.52 -15.08 -18.00
C ILE A 88 16.60 -15.55 -16.86
N PRO A 89 15.38 -16.07 -17.17
CA PRO A 89 14.39 -16.45 -16.14
C PRO A 89 14.89 -17.49 -15.12
N LEU A 90 15.66 -18.47 -15.56
CA LEU A 90 16.21 -19.51 -14.69
C LEU A 90 17.21 -18.92 -13.66
N LEU A 91 18.10 -18.06 -14.12
CA LEU A 91 19.08 -17.38 -13.25
C LEU A 91 18.39 -16.39 -12.31
N ARG A 92 17.31 -15.74 -12.77
CA ARG A 92 16.48 -14.89 -11.91
C ARG A 92 15.84 -15.69 -10.76
N ARG A 93 15.31 -16.90 -11.04
CA ARG A 93 14.79 -17.79 -9.99
C ARG A 93 15.86 -18.21 -9.00
N PHE A 94 17.05 -18.56 -9.50
CA PHE A 94 18.18 -18.94 -8.65
C PHE A 94 18.63 -17.77 -7.76
N ARG A 95 18.79 -16.58 -8.33
CA ARG A 95 19.13 -15.36 -7.57
C ARG A 95 18.05 -15.03 -6.53
N PHE A 96 16.78 -15.17 -6.87
CA PHE A 96 15.69 -14.98 -5.93
C PHE A 96 15.81 -15.93 -4.73
N LEU A 97 16.05 -17.22 -4.96
CA LEU A 97 16.25 -18.17 -3.87
C LEU A 97 17.47 -17.82 -3.02
N GLN A 98 18.62 -17.53 -3.64
CA GLN A 98 19.80 -17.09 -2.89
C GLN A 98 19.53 -15.84 -2.06
N ALA A 99 18.85 -14.85 -2.61
CA ALA A 99 18.51 -13.62 -1.93
C ALA A 99 17.58 -13.84 -0.72
N GLN A 100 16.61 -14.78 -0.84
CA GLN A 100 15.72 -15.13 0.27
C GLN A 100 16.49 -15.54 1.54
N PHE A 101 17.61 -16.28 1.41
CA PHE A 101 18.38 -16.75 2.54
C PHE A 101 19.51 -15.77 2.95
N ALA A 102 20.20 -15.19 1.97
CA ALA A 102 21.36 -14.37 2.23
C ALA A 102 21.03 -12.94 2.69
N ASN A 103 19.98 -12.33 2.12
CA ASN A 103 19.70 -10.92 2.37
C ASN A 103 19.25 -10.62 3.80
N PRO A 104 18.38 -11.41 4.46
CA PRO A 104 18.02 -11.16 5.86
C PRO A 104 19.24 -11.20 6.80
N VAL A 105 20.13 -12.17 6.63
CA VAL A 105 21.35 -12.29 7.45
C VAL A 105 22.29 -11.11 7.21
N ARG A 106 22.51 -10.72 5.94
CA ARG A 106 23.33 -9.54 5.59
C ARG A 106 22.76 -8.27 6.19
N PHE A 107 21.45 -8.12 6.13
CA PHE A 107 20.72 -6.99 6.69
C PHE A 107 20.89 -6.93 8.22
N LEU A 108 20.64 -8.02 8.93
CA LEU A 108 20.78 -8.06 10.38
C LEU A 108 22.20 -7.70 10.82
N ARG A 109 23.22 -8.28 10.18
CA ARG A 109 24.63 -7.94 10.46
C ARG A 109 24.93 -6.46 10.18
N ARG A 110 24.39 -5.90 9.09
CA ARG A 110 24.53 -4.46 8.81
C ARG A 110 23.89 -3.63 9.90
N ALA A 111 22.64 -3.93 10.28
CA ALA A 111 21.91 -3.20 11.30
C ALA A 111 22.62 -3.21 12.66
N VAL A 112 23.11 -4.37 13.10
CA VAL A 112 23.89 -4.49 14.35
C VAL A 112 25.18 -3.66 14.27
N ASN A 113 25.95 -3.79 13.19
CA ASN A 113 27.23 -3.07 13.03
C ASN A 113 27.03 -1.54 12.88
N ALA A 114 25.87 -1.09 12.43
CA ALA A 114 25.54 0.33 12.30
C ALA A 114 24.99 0.94 13.60
N GLY A 115 24.80 0.16 14.67
CA GLY A 115 24.19 0.65 15.91
C GLY A 115 22.71 1.01 15.74
N THR A 116 21.98 0.29 14.86
CA THR A 116 20.56 0.47 14.62
C THR A 116 19.77 0.12 15.89
N ASP A 117 18.73 0.90 16.19
CA ASP A 117 17.81 0.61 17.29
C ASP A 117 16.65 -0.28 16.84
N ILE A 118 16.12 0.02 15.64
CA ILE A 118 14.92 -0.61 15.09
C ILE A 118 15.19 -1.04 13.65
N ILE A 119 14.88 -2.30 13.36
CA ILE A 119 14.79 -2.77 11.98
C ILE A 119 13.33 -2.73 11.53
N HIS A 120 13.10 -2.17 10.33
CA HIS A 120 11.77 -2.08 9.76
C HIS A 120 11.69 -2.85 8.45
N PHE A 121 10.92 -3.94 8.45
CA PHE A 121 10.66 -4.71 7.25
C PHE A 121 9.53 -4.08 6.45
N ALA A 122 9.84 -3.51 5.29
CA ALA A 122 8.84 -3.06 4.33
C ALA A 122 8.13 -4.24 3.64
N ASN A 123 8.80 -5.38 3.59
CA ASN A 123 8.24 -6.66 3.15
C ASN A 123 8.99 -7.80 3.84
N VAL A 124 8.27 -8.82 4.26
CA VAL A 124 8.82 -9.91 5.06
C VAL A 124 9.27 -11.09 4.21
N ASN A 125 10.51 -11.56 4.44
CA ASN A 125 11.03 -12.81 3.86
C ASN A 125 10.59 -14.02 4.71
N HIS A 126 9.31 -14.33 4.76
CA HIS A 126 8.76 -15.42 5.58
C HIS A 126 9.22 -16.80 5.12
N LEU A 127 9.54 -16.99 3.83
CA LEU A 127 10.01 -18.28 3.29
C LEU A 127 11.34 -18.76 3.91
N SER A 128 12.20 -17.83 4.28
CA SER A 128 13.50 -18.16 4.89
C SER A 128 13.54 -17.87 6.39
N PHE A 129 12.42 -17.45 6.98
CA PHE A 129 12.35 -17.05 8.37
C PHE A 129 12.96 -18.05 9.36
N PRO A 130 12.77 -19.37 9.26
CA PRO A 130 13.39 -20.33 10.17
C PRO A 130 14.92 -20.25 10.24
N TYR A 131 15.57 -19.79 9.14
CA TYR A 131 17.04 -19.74 9.05
C TYR A 131 17.67 -18.50 9.70
N TRP A 132 16.94 -17.38 9.75
CA TRP A 132 17.45 -16.12 10.30
C TRP A 132 16.74 -15.68 11.59
N ARG A 133 15.73 -16.43 12.01
CA ARG A 133 14.98 -16.18 13.25
C ARG A 133 15.90 -16.09 14.47
N ARG A 134 16.81 -17.03 14.63
CA ARG A 134 17.74 -17.08 15.77
C ARG A 134 18.65 -15.85 15.79
N GLU A 135 19.25 -15.49 14.65
CA GLU A 135 20.07 -14.27 14.55
C GLU A 135 19.29 -13.01 14.89
N LEU A 136 18.00 -12.94 14.46
CA LEU A 136 17.15 -11.84 14.83
C LEU A 136 16.88 -11.78 16.34
N GLU A 137 16.54 -12.91 16.96
CA GLU A 137 16.28 -12.99 18.42
C GLU A 137 17.54 -12.65 19.24
N GLU A 138 18.71 -13.08 18.81
CA GLU A 138 20.01 -12.83 19.44
C GLU A 138 20.53 -11.39 19.22
N SER A 139 20.08 -10.70 18.16
CA SER A 139 20.53 -9.34 17.82
C SER A 139 20.11 -8.27 18.84
N GLY A 140 19.05 -8.51 19.61
CA GLY A 140 18.47 -7.54 20.54
C GLY A 140 17.75 -6.37 19.85
N LEU A 141 17.71 -6.32 18.51
CA LEU A 141 17.04 -5.28 17.72
C LEU A 141 15.53 -5.31 17.90
N ARG A 142 14.90 -4.14 17.92
CA ARG A 142 13.46 -4.03 17.85
C ARG A 142 12.98 -4.24 16.41
N VAL A 143 11.82 -4.88 16.26
CA VAL A 143 11.29 -5.29 14.96
C VAL A 143 9.99 -4.58 14.66
N ALA A 144 9.99 -3.76 13.62
CA ALA A 144 8.84 -3.13 13.01
C ALA A 144 8.54 -3.77 11.65
N ILE A 145 7.26 -3.88 11.27
CA ILE A 145 6.86 -4.46 9.97
C ILE A 145 5.72 -3.61 9.38
N SER A 146 5.87 -3.14 8.15
CA SER A 146 4.75 -2.65 7.35
C SER A 146 4.01 -3.82 6.71
N VAL A 147 2.71 -3.94 6.97
CA VAL A 147 1.87 -5.03 6.48
C VAL A 147 0.95 -4.48 5.40
N HIS A 148 1.33 -4.70 4.14
CA HIS A 148 0.52 -4.27 2.99
C HIS A 148 -0.63 -5.24 2.72
N ASP A 149 -0.34 -6.55 2.76
CA ASP A 149 -1.30 -7.63 2.64
C ASP A 149 -1.17 -8.55 3.86
N VAL A 150 -2.25 -8.73 4.61
CA VAL A 150 -2.25 -9.58 5.81
C VAL A 150 -2.02 -11.04 5.45
N LYS A 151 -2.62 -11.50 4.35
CA LYS A 151 -2.52 -12.86 3.81
C LYS A 151 -1.95 -12.84 2.41
N ARG A 152 -1.17 -13.84 2.06
CA ARG A 152 -0.75 -14.02 0.68
C ARG A 152 -1.88 -14.61 -0.17
N GLN A 153 -2.16 -13.99 -1.30
CA GLN A 153 -3.18 -14.48 -2.24
C GLN A 153 -2.73 -15.75 -2.96
N LYS A 154 -1.44 -15.83 -3.34
CA LYS A 154 -0.87 -16.98 -4.06
C LYS A 154 0.36 -17.50 -3.34
N PRO A 155 0.38 -18.75 -2.86
CA PRO A 155 1.54 -19.38 -2.28
C PRO A 155 2.61 -19.65 -3.36
N ILE A 156 3.88 -19.63 -2.95
CA ILE A 156 5.04 -19.97 -3.80
C ILE A 156 5.36 -21.46 -3.67
N LEU A 157 5.24 -22.01 -2.47
CA LEU A 157 5.53 -23.39 -2.11
C LEU A 157 4.27 -24.08 -1.57
N ASN A 158 4.25 -24.38 -0.27
CA ASN A 158 3.12 -25.00 0.42
C ASN A 158 2.35 -23.94 1.22
N LYS A 159 1.06 -23.79 0.93
CA LYS A 159 0.21 -22.75 1.55
C LYS A 159 0.21 -22.81 3.07
N ALA A 160 -0.01 -23.98 3.66
CA ALA A 160 -0.10 -24.13 5.12
C ALA A 160 1.24 -23.79 5.82
N TRP A 161 2.35 -24.22 5.22
CA TRP A 161 3.68 -23.91 5.72
C TRP A 161 4.00 -22.41 5.61
N GLU A 162 3.70 -21.79 4.45
CA GLU A 162 3.92 -20.35 4.25
C GLU A 162 3.09 -19.51 5.23
N GLU A 163 1.82 -19.87 5.44
CA GLU A 163 0.96 -19.22 6.42
C GLU A 163 1.50 -19.37 7.85
N HIS A 164 2.00 -20.55 8.20
CA HIS A 164 2.63 -20.76 9.49
C HIS A 164 3.85 -19.85 9.70
N GLN A 165 4.75 -19.75 8.72
CA GLN A 165 5.92 -18.89 8.79
C GLN A 165 5.53 -17.41 8.85
N LEU A 166 4.58 -16.98 8.03
CA LEU A 166 4.11 -15.59 8.02
C LEU A 166 3.51 -15.18 9.38
N LYS A 167 2.66 -16.03 9.96
CA LYS A 167 2.12 -15.83 11.32
C LYS A 167 3.22 -15.77 12.37
N ALA A 168 4.25 -16.63 12.25
CA ALA A 168 5.38 -16.62 13.17
C ALA A 168 6.15 -15.29 13.11
N VAL A 169 6.37 -14.75 11.90
CA VAL A 169 7.02 -13.44 11.71
C VAL A 169 6.18 -12.31 12.31
N TYR A 170 4.87 -12.29 12.11
CA TYR A 170 4.01 -11.25 12.73
C TYR A 170 4.06 -11.29 14.26
N ARG A 171 4.08 -12.48 14.84
CA ARG A 171 4.12 -12.65 16.32
C ARG A 171 5.41 -12.14 16.95
N ILE A 172 6.54 -12.24 16.26
CA ILE A 172 7.82 -11.75 16.79
C ILE A 172 7.97 -10.22 16.64
N ALA A 173 7.17 -9.56 15.80
CA ALA A 173 7.24 -8.11 15.67
C ALA A 173 6.93 -7.41 17.01
N ASP A 174 7.64 -6.31 17.27
CA ASP A 174 7.32 -5.39 18.38
C ASP A 174 6.22 -4.42 17.97
N ALA A 175 6.20 -4.01 16.68
CA ALA A 175 5.14 -3.20 16.09
C ALA A 175 4.80 -3.68 14.67
N LEU A 176 3.51 -3.64 14.34
CA LEU A 176 2.95 -3.94 13.02
C LEU A 176 2.19 -2.72 12.53
N PHE A 177 2.58 -2.18 11.37
CA PHE A 177 1.94 -1.04 10.76
C PHE A 177 0.99 -1.49 9.66
N VAL A 178 -0.26 -1.09 9.75
CA VAL A 178 -1.33 -1.35 8.78
C VAL A 178 -1.98 -0.06 8.35
N HIS A 179 -2.79 -0.08 7.30
CA HIS A 179 -3.37 1.13 6.72
C HIS A 179 -4.89 1.26 6.96
N SER A 180 -5.51 0.32 7.66
CA SER A 180 -6.95 0.36 7.96
C SER A 180 -7.31 -0.44 9.22
N ALA A 181 -8.46 -0.12 9.81
CA ALA A 181 -9.02 -0.90 10.91
C ALA A 181 -9.32 -2.35 10.47
N TYR A 182 -9.82 -2.54 9.25
CA TYR A 182 -10.05 -3.87 8.68
C TYR A 182 -8.79 -4.74 8.69
N GLN A 183 -7.64 -4.21 8.21
CA GLN A 183 -6.38 -4.96 8.24
C GLN A 183 -5.90 -5.26 9.66
N ALA A 184 -6.14 -4.35 10.61
CA ALA A 184 -5.79 -4.56 12.01
C ALA A 184 -6.59 -5.74 12.60
N ASP A 185 -7.90 -5.79 12.39
CA ASP A 185 -8.78 -6.85 12.86
C ASP A 185 -8.48 -8.19 12.15
N GLU A 186 -8.15 -8.12 10.86
CA GLU A 186 -7.70 -9.29 10.10
C GLU A 186 -6.40 -9.86 10.68
N LEU A 187 -5.41 -9.04 11.06
CA LEU A 187 -4.17 -9.48 11.70
C LEU A 187 -4.40 -10.16 13.05
N VAL A 188 -5.27 -9.60 13.88
CA VAL A 188 -5.65 -10.22 15.16
C VAL A 188 -6.24 -11.61 14.90
N THR A 189 -7.21 -11.70 14.01
CA THR A 189 -7.92 -12.96 13.70
C THR A 189 -7.00 -13.98 13.02
N TYR A 190 -6.19 -13.53 12.05
CA TYR A 190 -5.36 -14.42 11.23
C TYR A 190 -4.12 -14.92 11.96
N ALA A 191 -3.38 -14.02 12.61
CA ALA A 191 -2.07 -14.32 13.19
C ALA A 191 -2.10 -14.47 14.71
N GLY A 192 -3.19 -14.09 15.39
CA GLY A 192 -3.28 -14.09 16.85
C GLY A 192 -2.29 -13.09 17.47
N VAL A 193 -2.07 -11.96 16.82
CA VAL A 193 -1.21 -10.88 17.33
C VAL A 193 -2.02 -10.02 18.30
N ALA A 194 -1.38 -9.58 19.39
CA ALA A 194 -2.00 -8.67 20.36
C ALA A 194 -2.33 -7.31 19.70
N ARG A 195 -3.52 -6.77 19.96
CA ARG A 195 -4.03 -5.56 19.31
C ARG A 195 -3.16 -4.31 19.56
N ASP A 196 -2.53 -4.24 20.73
CA ASP A 196 -1.63 -3.15 21.15
C ASP A 196 -0.32 -3.07 20.35
N LYS A 197 0.06 -4.16 19.64
CA LYS A 197 1.18 -4.15 18.70
C LYS A 197 0.83 -3.65 17.30
N ILE A 198 -0.46 -3.45 17.00
CA ILE A 198 -0.93 -3.09 15.66
C ILE A 198 -1.27 -1.60 15.63
N HIS A 199 -0.59 -0.88 14.76
CA HIS A 199 -0.71 0.57 14.61
C HIS A 199 -1.25 0.91 13.23
N ILE A 200 -2.33 1.69 13.18
CA ILE A 200 -2.92 2.15 11.93
C ILE A 200 -2.23 3.45 11.56
N VAL A 201 -1.60 3.46 10.39
CA VAL A 201 -0.94 4.63 9.81
C VAL A 201 -1.51 4.91 8.43
N PRO A 202 -1.67 6.17 8.01
CA PRO A 202 -2.20 6.48 6.70
C PRO A 202 -1.22 6.07 5.60
N HIS A 203 -1.75 5.72 4.44
CA HIS A 203 -0.94 5.57 3.23
C HIS A 203 -0.96 6.89 2.48
N GLY A 204 0.18 7.57 2.40
CA GLY A 204 0.31 8.84 1.69
C GLY A 204 0.15 8.71 0.16
N PRO A 205 -0.10 9.82 -0.53
CA PRO A 205 -0.15 9.84 -1.99
C PRO A 205 1.26 9.68 -2.57
N TYR A 206 1.35 9.05 -3.74
CA TYR A 206 2.59 9.09 -4.49
C TYR A 206 2.69 10.40 -5.26
N PRO A 207 3.84 11.10 -5.22
CA PRO A 207 4.04 12.26 -6.07
C PRO A 207 4.02 11.82 -7.53
N HIS A 208 3.18 12.47 -8.32
CA HIS A 208 3.14 12.36 -9.77
C HIS A 208 3.43 13.74 -10.36
N GLY A 209 4.03 13.77 -11.56
CA GLY A 209 4.44 15.00 -12.23
C GLY A 209 3.31 16.00 -12.43
N HIS A 210 3.69 17.25 -12.71
CA HIS A 210 2.74 18.29 -13.06
C HIS A 210 1.98 17.92 -14.34
N VAL A 211 0.70 18.32 -14.39
CA VAL A 211 -0.10 18.22 -15.62
C VAL A 211 0.44 19.23 -16.63
N ALA A 212 1.08 18.73 -17.68
CA ALA A 212 1.73 19.58 -18.67
C ALA A 212 0.75 20.17 -19.72
N HIS A 213 -0.42 19.55 -19.90
CA HIS A 213 -1.37 19.92 -20.95
C HIS A 213 -2.76 20.16 -20.38
N ASP A 214 -3.54 21.00 -21.07
CA ASP A 214 -4.95 21.22 -20.74
C ASP A 214 -5.76 19.93 -20.92
N ALA A 215 -6.75 19.70 -20.05
CA ALA A 215 -7.63 18.54 -20.08
C ALA A 215 -8.33 18.33 -21.43
N ALA A 216 -8.76 19.43 -22.07
CA ALA A 216 -9.42 19.37 -23.38
C ALA A 216 -8.48 18.89 -24.49
N ASP A 217 -7.20 19.29 -24.45
CA ASP A 217 -6.22 18.87 -25.45
C ASP A 217 -5.83 17.39 -25.24
N VAL A 218 -5.72 16.94 -24.00
CA VAL A 218 -5.52 15.52 -23.69
C VAL A 218 -6.72 14.69 -24.19
N ARG A 219 -7.96 15.15 -23.94
CA ARG A 219 -9.16 14.47 -24.46
C ARG A 219 -9.16 14.37 -25.98
N LYS A 220 -8.85 15.46 -26.70
CA LYS A 220 -8.74 15.46 -28.18
C LYS A 220 -7.69 14.45 -28.66
N ARG A 221 -6.49 14.46 -28.04
CA ARG A 221 -5.39 13.53 -28.40
C ARG A 221 -5.78 12.07 -28.18
N LEU A 222 -6.56 11.76 -27.14
CA LEU A 222 -7.00 10.41 -26.80
C LEU A 222 -8.34 10.01 -27.48
N GLY A 223 -8.95 10.89 -28.28
CA GLY A 223 -10.26 10.64 -28.90
C GLY A 223 -11.40 10.54 -27.89
N LEU A 224 -11.29 11.23 -26.75
CA LEU A 224 -12.32 11.27 -25.71
C LEU A 224 -13.34 12.37 -25.99
N PRO A 225 -14.59 12.19 -25.59
CA PRO A 225 -15.63 13.21 -25.79
C PRO A 225 -15.36 14.47 -24.94
N LEU A 226 -15.74 15.63 -25.50
CA LEU A 226 -15.69 16.91 -24.80
C LEU A 226 -17.05 17.28 -24.17
N ASP A 227 -18.12 16.65 -24.64
CA ASP A 227 -19.54 16.96 -24.34
C ASP A 227 -20.16 16.05 -23.25
N ARG A 228 -19.40 15.12 -22.73
CA ARG A 228 -19.85 14.19 -21.67
C ARG A 228 -18.77 13.89 -20.66
N GLN A 229 -19.17 13.39 -19.49
CA GLN A 229 -18.24 13.03 -18.44
C GLN A 229 -17.38 11.83 -18.83
N VAL A 230 -16.11 11.88 -18.43
CA VAL A 230 -15.12 10.81 -18.62
C VAL A 230 -14.78 10.21 -17.27
N ALA A 231 -15.07 8.92 -17.12
CA ALA A 231 -14.64 8.09 -15.99
C ALA A 231 -13.28 7.47 -16.28
N LEU A 232 -12.34 7.49 -15.34
CA LEU A 232 -11.06 6.82 -15.47
C LEU A 232 -11.01 5.52 -14.64
N PHE A 233 -10.75 4.39 -15.28
CA PHE A 233 -10.28 3.17 -14.63
C PHE A 233 -8.78 3.05 -14.86
N PHE A 234 -7.96 3.08 -13.79
CA PHE A 234 -6.51 3.18 -13.89
C PHE A 234 -5.77 2.02 -13.23
N GLY A 235 -4.63 1.64 -13.85
CA GLY A 235 -3.65 0.70 -13.34
C GLY A 235 -3.87 -0.73 -13.82
N GLN A 236 -3.14 -1.69 -13.24
CA GLN A 236 -3.13 -3.08 -13.68
C GLN A 236 -4.54 -3.68 -13.72
N LEU A 237 -4.89 -4.33 -14.85
CA LEU A 237 -6.18 -5.00 -15.03
C LEU A 237 -6.17 -6.35 -14.28
N ARG A 238 -6.68 -6.34 -13.05
CA ARG A 238 -6.83 -7.53 -12.20
C ARG A 238 -8.30 -7.84 -11.98
N ASP A 239 -8.64 -9.12 -11.88
CA ASP A 239 -10.04 -9.55 -11.79
C ASP A 239 -10.76 -8.99 -10.55
N GLU A 240 -10.06 -8.87 -9.42
CA GLU A 240 -10.59 -8.30 -8.19
C GLU A 240 -10.87 -6.79 -8.27
N LYS A 241 -10.38 -6.10 -9.31
CA LYS A 241 -10.72 -4.69 -9.59
C LYS A 241 -12.06 -4.53 -10.31
N ASN A 242 -12.72 -5.63 -10.69
CA ASN A 242 -14.08 -5.70 -11.21
C ASN A 242 -14.39 -4.78 -12.40
N LEU A 243 -13.44 -4.61 -13.34
CA LEU A 243 -13.68 -3.87 -14.58
C LEU A 243 -14.86 -4.45 -15.38
N ALA A 244 -15.06 -5.77 -15.31
CA ALA A 244 -16.18 -6.42 -15.99
C ALA A 244 -17.55 -5.98 -15.43
N GLY A 245 -17.68 -5.85 -14.12
CA GLY A 245 -18.89 -5.30 -13.47
C GLY A 245 -19.14 -3.86 -13.89
N LEU A 246 -18.09 -3.03 -13.92
CA LEU A 246 -18.19 -1.64 -14.36
C LEU A 246 -18.66 -1.53 -15.82
N ILE A 247 -18.09 -2.31 -16.74
CA ILE A 247 -18.52 -2.30 -18.17
C ILE A 247 -19.99 -2.73 -18.31
N ARG A 248 -20.46 -3.72 -17.54
CA ARG A 248 -21.85 -4.15 -17.52
C ARG A 248 -22.79 -3.12 -16.89
N ALA A 249 -22.31 -2.25 -16.02
CA ALA A 249 -23.09 -1.16 -15.43
C ALA A 249 -23.34 0.00 -16.41
N LEU A 250 -22.41 0.25 -17.35
CA LEU A 250 -22.52 1.38 -18.27
C LEU A 250 -23.85 1.45 -19.06
N PRO A 251 -24.41 0.34 -19.62
CA PRO A 251 -25.68 0.43 -20.32
C PRO A 251 -26.87 0.71 -19.39
N LEU A 252 -26.75 0.46 -18.10
CA LEU A 252 -27.77 0.68 -17.08
C LEU A 252 -27.77 2.11 -16.53
N SER A 253 -26.66 2.83 -16.67
CA SER A 253 -26.51 4.22 -16.21
C SER A 253 -27.24 5.20 -17.13
N LYS A 254 -28.04 6.10 -16.54
CA LYS A 254 -28.82 7.16 -17.23
C LYS A 254 -27.91 8.27 -17.74
N ASN A 255 -26.83 8.59 -17.04
CA ASN A 255 -25.91 9.67 -17.38
C ASN A 255 -24.92 9.31 -18.52
N ARG A 256 -24.82 8.02 -18.88
CA ARG A 256 -24.06 7.53 -20.02
C ARG A 256 -22.61 8.09 -20.10
N PRO A 257 -21.80 8.02 -19.05
CA PRO A 257 -20.43 8.52 -19.11
C PRO A 257 -19.59 7.74 -20.13
N HIS A 258 -18.49 8.33 -20.55
CA HIS A 258 -17.44 7.64 -21.31
C HIS A 258 -16.43 7.02 -20.33
N LEU A 259 -16.04 5.77 -20.55
CA LEU A 259 -15.04 5.08 -19.72
C LEU A 259 -13.68 5.06 -20.43
N LEU A 260 -12.68 5.67 -19.81
CA LEU A 260 -11.28 5.52 -20.19
C LEU A 260 -10.64 4.43 -19.31
N VAL A 261 -10.20 3.34 -19.92
CA VAL A 261 -9.48 2.25 -19.27
C VAL A 261 -7.99 2.41 -19.60
N ALA A 262 -7.17 2.75 -18.60
CA ALA A 262 -5.74 2.97 -18.77
C ALA A 262 -4.93 2.02 -17.88
N GLY A 263 -4.18 1.10 -18.50
CA GLY A 263 -3.34 0.15 -17.80
C GLY A 263 -3.15 -1.17 -18.50
N GLU A 264 -2.21 -1.92 -18.02
CA GLU A 264 -1.81 -3.21 -18.60
C GLU A 264 -2.56 -4.37 -17.93
N GLY A 265 -2.95 -5.35 -18.75
CA GLY A 265 -3.49 -6.63 -18.32
C GLY A 265 -2.56 -7.77 -18.73
N GLY A 266 -2.60 -8.87 -18.00
CA GLY A 266 -1.83 -10.05 -18.38
C GLY A 266 -1.50 -10.98 -17.22
N GLY A 267 -0.70 -11.99 -17.50
CA GLY A 267 -0.36 -13.05 -16.56
C GLY A 267 -1.55 -13.96 -16.27
N ALA A 268 -1.95 -14.07 -15.01
CA ALA A 268 -3.07 -14.91 -14.56
C ALA A 268 -4.43 -14.20 -14.64
N HIS A 269 -4.47 -12.93 -15.06
CA HIS A 269 -5.68 -12.10 -15.15
C HIS A 269 -6.13 -11.91 -16.60
N ARG A 270 -7.38 -11.49 -16.76
CA ARG A 270 -7.98 -11.22 -18.07
C ARG A 270 -7.27 -10.06 -18.76
N GLY A 271 -6.95 -10.26 -20.05
CA GLY A 271 -6.36 -9.20 -20.88
C GLY A 271 -7.39 -8.19 -21.40
N ALA A 272 -6.90 -7.11 -22.00
CA ALA A 272 -7.73 -6.04 -22.53
C ALA A 272 -8.75 -6.51 -23.60
N ASP A 273 -8.41 -7.53 -24.39
CA ASP A 273 -9.30 -8.04 -25.44
C ASP A 273 -10.58 -8.65 -24.87
N PHE A 274 -10.50 -9.34 -23.74
CA PHE A 274 -11.67 -9.81 -23.01
C PHE A 274 -12.63 -8.66 -22.69
N TYR A 275 -12.12 -7.53 -22.23
CA TYR A 275 -12.93 -6.38 -21.85
C TYR A 275 -13.48 -5.61 -23.08
N ARG A 276 -12.73 -5.56 -24.19
CA ARG A 276 -13.21 -5.03 -25.48
C ARG A 276 -14.37 -5.85 -26.02
N ASP A 277 -14.25 -7.20 -25.97
CA ASP A 277 -15.32 -8.09 -26.37
C ASP A 277 -16.55 -7.96 -25.49
N LEU A 278 -16.35 -7.82 -24.19
CA LEU A 278 -17.44 -7.56 -23.26
C LEU A 278 -18.15 -6.24 -23.57
N ALA A 279 -17.41 -5.15 -23.82
CA ALA A 279 -17.99 -3.85 -24.16
C ALA A 279 -18.83 -3.91 -25.46
N ARG A 280 -18.35 -4.67 -26.48
CA ARG A 280 -19.11 -4.95 -27.70
C ARG A 280 -20.38 -5.74 -27.41
N LYS A 281 -20.27 -6.81 -26.59
CA LYS A 281 -21.41 -7.68 -26.26
C LYS A 281 -22.52 -6.96 -25.50
N VAL A 282 -22.19 -5.99 -24.64
CA VAL A 282 -23.19 -5.21 -23.88
C VAL A 282 -23.58 -3.89 -24.56
N GLY A 283 -23.11 -3.65 -25.80
CA GLY A 283 -23.52 -2.51 -26.62
C GLY A 283 -22.98 -1.15 -26.18
N VAL A 284 -21.76 -1.11 -25.60
CA VAL A 284 -21.13 0.14 -25.11
C VAL A 284 -19.73 0.38 -25.68
N ALA A 285 -19.36 -0.31 -26.76
CA ALA A 285 -18.02 -0.20 -27.34
C ALA A 285 -17.67 1.23 -27.78
N ASP A 286 -18.64 2.02 -28.18
CA ASP A 286 -18.52 3.44 -28.54
C ASP A 286 -18.27 4.36 -27.34
N ARG A 287 -18.46 3.87 -26.12
CA ARG A 287 -18.30 4.61 -24.86
C ARG A 287 -17.13 4.12 -24.01
N VAL A 288 -16.26 3.27 -24.55
CA VAL A 288 -15.10 2.75 -23.81
C VAL A 288 -13.84 2.89 -24.65
N THR A 289 -12.88 3.67 -24.18
CA THR A 289 -11.55 3.81 -24.77
C THR A 289 -10.53 3.00 -23.94
N PHE A 290 -9.68 2.21 -24.60
CA PHE A 290 -8.66 1.39 -23.95
C PHE A 290 -7.24 1.84 -24.29
N LEU A 291 -6.49 2.31 -23.31
CA LEU A 291 -5.04 2.46 -23.32
C LEU A 291 -4.40 1.24 -22.64
N ALA A 292 -4.43 0.10 -23.37
CA ALA A 292 -4.03 -1.22 -22.83
C ALA A 292 -2.50 -1.39 -22.86
N ARG A 293 -1.78 -0.57 -22.10
CA ARG A 293 -0.33 -0.59 -21.97
C ARG A 293 0.10 -0.12 -20.59
N TYR A 294 1.37 -0.31 -20.26
CA TYR A 294 1.98 0.39 -19.12
C TYR A 294 1.86 1.90 -19.33
N ILE A 295 1.45 2.61 -18.28
CA ILE A 295 1.34 4.08 -18.30
C ILE A 295 2.56 4.63 -17.54
N PRO A 296 3.47 5.35 -18.22
CA PRO A 296 4.60 6.02 -17.56
C PRO A 296 4.12 7.07 -16.55
N ASP A 297 4.93 7.33 -15.52
CA ASP A 297 4.58 8.26 -14.44
C ASP A 297 4.28 9.68 -14.97
N GLU A 298 4.93 10.08 -16.05
CA GLU A 298 4.77 11.39 -16.70
C GLU A 298 3.37 11.58 -17.33
N GLU A 299 2.76 10.48 -17.78
CA GLU A 299 1.43 10.50 -18.40
C GLU A 299 0.28 10.40 -17.38
N VAL A 300 0.57 9.97 -16.15
CA VAL A 300 -0.47 9.71 -15.13
C VAL A 300 -1.28 10.96 -14.86
N GLY A 301 -0.62 12.09 -14.61
CA GLY A 301 -1.29 13.36 -14.29
C GLY A 301 -2.27 13.80 -15.37
N GLU A 302 -1.89 13.65 -16.65
CA GLU A 302 -2.75 14.03 -17.79
C GLU A 302 -4.02 13.18 -17.85
N LEU A 303 -3.94 11.87 -17.59
CA LEU A 303 -5.11 10.99 -17.60
C LEU A 303 -6.10 11.36 -16.49
N PHE A 304 -5.59 11.66 -15.30
CA PHE A 304 -6.44 12.11 -14.19
C PHE A 304 -7.04 13.50 -14.48
N ALA A 305 -6.27 14.44 -15.03
CA ALA A 305 -6.74 15.76 -15.40
C ALA A 305 -7.81 15.71 -16.50
N ALA A 306 -7.66 14.81 -17.48
CA ALA A 306 -8.63 14.61 -18.56
C ALA A 306 -9.92 13.91 -18.12
N SER A 307 -9.97 13.37 -16.89
CA SER A 307 -11.12 12.64 -16.37
C SER A 307 -11.91 13.49 -15.36
N ASP A 308 -13.23 13.28 -15.29
CA ASP A 308 -14.08 13.98 -14.33
C ASP A 308 -14.15 13.24 -12.99
N TRP A 309 -14.02 11.93 -13.02
CA TRP A 309 -14.00 11.08 -11.83
C TRP A 309 -13.28 9.74 -12.08
N VAL A 310 -12.97 9.01 -11.03
CA VAL A 310 -12.19 7.76 -11.08
C VAL A 310 -13.02 6.58 -10.58
N ALA A 311 -13.01 5.48 -11.33
CA ALA A 311 -13.74 4.27 -11.02
C ALA A 311 -12.82 3.24 -10.32
N LEU A 312 -13.15 2.88 -9.09
CA LEU A 312 -12.50 1.85 -8.27
C LEU A 312 -13.54 0.80 -7.83
N PRO A 313 -14.20 0.09 -8.77
CA PRO A 313 -15.32 -0.81 -8.48
C PRO A 313 -14.84 -2.14 -7.89
N TYR A 314 -13.85 -2.09 -6.98
CA TYR A 314 -13.13 -3.25 -6.49
C TYR A 314 -14.02 -4.14 -5.64
N SER A 315 -13.93 -5.46 -5.85
CA SER A 315 -14.71 -6.45 -5.13
C SER A 315 -14.29 -6.58 -3.65
N ASN A 316 -15.10 -7.28 -2.88
CA ASN A 316 -14.84 -7.56 -1.45
C ASN A 316 -13.55 -8.38 -1.20
N SER A 317 -13.03 -9.04 -2.21
CA SER A 317 -11.74 -9.75 -2.14
C SER A 317 -10.52 -8.81 -2.17
N PHE A 318 -10.72 -7.53 -2.54
CA PHE A 318 -9.66 -6.52 -2.50
C PHE A 318 -9.63 -5.86 -1.11
N THR A 319 -8.71 -6.31 -0.26
CA THR A 319 -8.59 -5.89 1.15
C THR A 319 -7.41 -4.97 1.43
N SER A 320 -6.67 -4.58 0.39
CA SER A 320 -5.51 -3.69 0.48
C SER A 320 -5.90 -2.22 0.25
N GLN A 321 -5.00 -1.30 0.57
CA GLN A 321 -5.11 0.09 0.15
C GLN A 321 -4.91 0.22 -1.37
N SER A 322 -5.47 1.27 -1.96
CA SER A 322 -5.29 1.58 -3.37
C SER A 322 -4.51 2.86 -3.57
N GLY A 323 -3.31 2.73 -4.15
CA GLY A 323 -2.55 3.91 -4.57
C GLY A 323 -3.33 4.80 -5.55
N VAL A 324 -4.24 4.20 -6.35
CA VAL A 324 -5.08 4.95 -7.30
C VAL A 324 -6.06 5.88 -6.58
N LEU A 325 -6.58 5.49 -5.40
CA LEU A 325 -7.42 6.35 -4.57
C LEU A 325 -6.67 7.63 -4.15
N ASN A 326 -5.42 7.46 -3.71
CA ASN A 326 -4.59 8.58 -3.29
C ASN A 326 -4.20 9.49 -4.47
N ILE A 327 -3.95 8.90 -5.65
CA ILE A 327 -3.71 9.67 -6.88
C ILE A 327 -4.96 10.47 -7.25
N ALA A 328 -6.14 9.86 -7.20
CA ALA A 328 -7.40 10.55 -7.49
C ALA A 328 -7.62 11.75 -6.56
N ALA A 329 -7.39 11.57 -5.25
CA ALA A 329 -7.49 12.65 -4.28
C ALA A 329 -6.43 13.75 -4.48
N HIS A 330 -5.22 13.41 -4.95
CA HIS A 330 -4.19 14.38 -5.29
C HIS A 330 -4.64 15.31 -6.44
N TYR A 331 -5.26 14.74 -7.49
CA TYR A 331 -5.79 15.49 -8.63
C TYR A 331 -7.23 15.97 -8.43
N GLU A 332 -7.77 15.88 -7.21
CA GLU A 332 -9.14 16.29 -6.86
C GLU A 332 -10.21 15.65 -7.77
N ARG A 333 -10.01 14.38 -8.09
CA ARG A 333 -11.00 13.61 -8.86
C ARG A 333 -11.82 12.72 -7.91
N PRO A 334 -13.13 12.96 -7.81
CA PRO A 334 -13.98 12.16 -6.96
C PRO A 334 -14.00 10.70 -7.43
N VAL A 335 -14.24 9.79 -6.52
CA VAL A 335 -14.12 8.36 -6.79
C VAL A 335 -15.43 7.63 -6.65
N LEU A 336 -15.64 6.60 -7.49
CA LEU A 336 -16.66 5.57 -7.31
C LEU A 336 -15.98 4.34 -6.73
N VAL A 337 -16.39 3.91 -5.54
CA VAL A 337 -15.92 2.65 -4.94
C VAL A 337 -17.09 1.69 -4.74
N SER A 338 -16.80 0.39 -4.61
CA SER A 338 -17.82 -0.63 -4.36
C SER A 338 -17.52 -1.44 -3.09
N SER A 339 -17.61 -2.76 -3.12
CA SER A 339 -17.62 -3.62 -1.93
C SER A 339 -16.25 -3.91 -1.31
N SER A 340 -15.13 -3.34 -1.84
CA SER A 340 -13.84 -3.41 -1.14
C SER A 340 -13.97 -2.81 0.27
N PRO A 341 -13.78 -3.58 1.35
CA PRO A 341 -14.08 -3.10 2.70
C PRO A 341 -13.24 -1.88 3.10
N VAL A 342 -11.98 -1.85 2.67
CA VAL A 342 -11.05 -0.75 2.98
C VAL A 342 -11.40 0.52 2.21
N LEU A 343 -11.67 0.41 0.90
CA LEU A 343 -11.98 1.58 0.07
C LEU A 343 -13.36 2.15 0.37
N HIS A 344 -14.35 1.26 0.56
CA HIS A 344 -15.71 1.64 0.89
C HIS A 344 -15.76 2.43 2.21
N GLU A 345 -15.13 1.93 3.27
CA GLU A 345 -15.04 2.63 4.55
C GLU A 345 -14.33 3.98 4.41
N THR A 346 -13.19 4.02 3.69
CA THR A 346 -12.39 5.24 3.50
C THR A 346 -13.22 6.31 2.81
N VAL A 347 -13.87 6.00 1.68
CA VAL A 347 -14.62 6.99 0.89
C VAL A 347 -15.88 7.48 1.63
N ARG A 348 -16.61 6.58 2.30
CA ARG A 348 -17.76 6.99 3.13
C ARG A 348 -17.41 7.98 4.24
N ARG A 349 -16.22 7.82 4.84
CA ARG A 349 -15.78 8.67 5.95
C ARG A 349 -15.16 9.98 5.51
N SER A 350 -14.54 9.99 4.33
CA SER A 350 -13.68 11.11 3.90
C SER A 350 -14.37 12.05 2.92
N ASP A 351 -15.59 11.78 2.49
CA ASP A 351 -16.37 12.60 1.55
C ASP A 351 -15.57 13.00 0.28
N ILE A 352 -14.94 12.01 -0.36
CA ILE A 352 -14.16 12.19 -1.59
C ILE A 352 -14.77 11.49 -2.80
N GLY A 353 -16.03 11.05 -2.69
CA GLY A 353 -16.72 10.36 -3.78
C GLY A 353 -17.96 9.59 -3.29
N VAL A 354 -18.34 8.58 -4.07
CA VAL A 354 -19.51 7.73 -3.83
C VAL A 354 -19.10 6.30 -3.54
N ALA A 355 -19.62 5.72 -2.46
CA ALA A 355 -19.47 4.31 -2.10
C ALA A 355 -20.78 3.55 -2.39
N CYS A 356 -20.75 2.62 -3.36
CA CYS A 356 -21.89 1.79 -3.73
C CYS A 356 -22.15 0.69 -2.70
N ASP A 357 -23.41 0.33 -2.48
CA ASP A 357 -23.81 -0.76 -1.59
C ASP A 357 -23.72 -2.16 -2.26
N GLY A 358 -22.77 -2.36 -3.17
CA GLY A 358 -22.52 -3.62 -3.87
C GLY A 358 -21.55 -3.46 -5.03
N ASP A 359 -21.18 -4.56 -5.66
CA ASP A 359 -20.28 -4.62 -6.82
C ASP A 359 -20.94 -5.22 -8.08
N GLU A 360 -22.24 -5.53 -8.02
CA GLU A 360 -23.03 -5.94 -9.14
C GLU A 360 -23.40 -4.73 -10.07
N PRO A 361 -23.68 -4.97 -11.35
CA PRO A 361 -23.89 -3.91 -12.33
C PRO A 361 -24.98 -2.89 -11.99
N GLY A 362 -26.06 -3.32 -11.31
CA GLY A 362 -27.15 -2.42 -10.90
C GLY A 362 -26.73 -1.42 -9.84
N ALA A 363 -26.04 -1.87 -8.79
CA ALA A 363 -25.51 -1.00 -7.73
C ALA A 363 -24.44 -0.05 -8.26
N LEU A 364 -23.54 -0.55 -9.12
CA LEU A 364 -22.55 0.29 -9.80
C LEU A 364 -23.19 1.36 -10.69
N ALA A 365 -24.26 1.03 -11.45
CA ALA A 365 -24.97 1.99 -12.29
C ALA A 365 -25.63 3.11 -11.44
N ALA A 366 -26.25 2.76 -10.32
CA ALA A 366 -26.82 3.73 -9.39
C ALA A 366 -25.75 4.67 -8.82
N GLY A 367 -24.60 4.12 -8.42
CA GLY A 367 -23.46 4.90 -7.95
C GLY A 367 -22.85 5.81 -9.02
N ILE A 368 -22.75 5.34 -10.27
CA ILE A 368 -22.34 6.14 -11.44
C ILE A 368 -23.28 7.34 -11.59
N ASP A 369 -24.60 7.10 -11.58
CA ASP A 369 -25.59 8.17 -11.76
C ASP A 369 -25.54 9.19 -10.62
N GLN A 370 -25.36 8.73 -9.38
CA GLN A 370 -25.18 9.62 -8.22
C GLN A 370 -23.92 10.48 -8.37
N LEU A 371 -22.77 9.86 -8.68
CA LEU A 371 -21.50 10.57 -8.82
C LEU A 371 -21.52 11.55 -9.99
N CYS A 372 -22.05 11.15 -11.14
CA CYS A 372 -22.23 12.03 -12.30
C CYS A 372 -23.07 13.26 -11.94
N THR A 373 -24.14 13.08 -11.18
CA THR A 373 -25.02 14.19 -10.72
C THR A 373 -24.27 15.12 -9.76
N GLN A 374 -23.48 14.58 -8.83
CA GLN A 374 -22.66 15.38 -7.91
C GLN A 374 -21.62 16.21 -8.67
N VAL A 375 -20.93 15.61 -9.66
CA VAL A 375 -19.95 16.31 -10.50
C VAL A 375 -20.61 17.43 -11.32
N MET A 376 -21.77 17.17 -11.94
CA MET A 376 -22.51 18.19 -12.68
C MET A 376 -22.96 19.38 -11.80
N ASN A 377 -23.27 19.11 -10.53
CA ASN A 377 -23.70 20.12 -9.57
C ASN A 377 -22.52 20.79 -8.83
N ASN A 378 -21.28 20.54 -9.24
CA ASN A 378 -20.06 21.05 -8.60
C ASN A 378 -20.03 20.75 -7.09
N TYR A 379 -20.34 19.53 -6.70
CA TYR A 379 -20.31 19.11 -5.30
C TYR A 379 -18.91 19.34 -4.70
N SER A 380 -18.87 19.94 -3.52
CA SER A 380 -17.61 20.24 -2.82
C SER A 380 -17.15 19.04 -2.01
N TYR A 381 -16.19 18.29 -2.54
CA TYR A 381 -15.57 17.17 -1.86
C TYR A 381 -14.47 17.60 -0.87
N ALA A 382 -14.25 16.81 0.18
CA ALA A 382 -13.31 17.14 1.26
C ALA A 382 -11.85 16.75 0.95
N PHE A 383 -11.36 17.00 -0.28
CA PHE A 383 -10.01 16.60 -0.71
C PHE A 383 -8.89 17.19 0.13
N ALA A 384 -9.00 18.44 0.57
CA ALA A 384 -7.98 19.08 1.39
C ALA A 384 -7.82 18.36 2.74
N GLN A 385 -8.93 18.03 3.40
CA GLN A 385 -8.93 17.27 4.65
C GLN A 385 -8.40 15.85 4.45
N TYR A 386 -8.81 15.19 3.36
CA TYR A 386 -8.30 13.85 3.02
C TYR A 386 -6.78 13.87 2.85
N ARG A 387 -6.23 14.81 2.06
CA ARG A 387 -4.77 14.90 1.82
C ARG A 387 -3.98 15.18 3.11
N GLN A 388 -4.53 15.94 4.03
CA GLN A 388 -3.90 16.16 5.34
C GLN A 388 -3.85 14.88 6.18
N GLN A 389 -4.95 14.12 6.23
CA GLN A 389 -5.05 12.87 6.98
C GLN A 389 -4.22 11.74 6.37
N PHE A 390 -4.20 11.65 5.05
CA PHE A 390 -3.50 10.60 4.29
C PHE A 390 -2.22 11.17 3.65
N SER A 391 -1.34 11.76 4.47
CA SER A 391 -0.04 12.28 4.04
C SER A 391 1.11 11.39 4.52
N TRP A 392 2.25 11.49 3.84
CA TRP A 392 3.48 10.84 4.31
C TRP A 392 4.01 11.46 5.60
N ASP A 393 3.81 12.76 5.78
CA ASP A 393 4.20 13.46 7.01
C ASP A 393 3.42 12.94 8.22
N GLU A 394 2.11 12.73 8.09
CA GLU A 394 1.30 12.15 9.14
C GLU A 394 1.66 10.68 9.40
N ASN A 395 1.94 9.88 8.34
CA ASN A 395 2.46 8.53 8.52
C ASN A 395 3.78 8.54 9.29
N ALA A 396 4.73 9.38 8.89
CA ALA A 396 6.03 9.49 9.54
C ALA A 396 5.91 9.96 11.00
N ARG A 397 5.01 10.91 11.30
CA ARG A 397 4.72 11.37 12.65
C ARG A 397 4.24 10.22 13.54
N LEU A 398 3.21 9.51 13.12
CA LEU A 398 2.65 8.37 13.86
C LEU A 398 3.67 7.23 14.00
N THR A 399 4.41 6.94 12.92
CA THR A 399 5.44 5.90 12.93
C THR A 399 6.58 6.23 13.89
N SER A 400 7.06 7.47 13.94
CA SER A 400 8.12 7.88 14.87
C SER A 400 7.68 7.80 16.34
N GLU A 401 6.42 8.13 16.64
CA GLU A 401 5.86 7.97 17.98
C GLU A 401 5.82 6.50 18.42
N VAL A 402 5.49 5.59 17.49
CA VAL A 402 5.54 4.14 17.78
C VAL A 402 6.97 3.69 18.03
N TYR A 403 7.93 4.13 17.21
CA TYR A 403 9.34 3.80 17.41
C TYR A 403 9.84 4.21 18.78
N ARG A 404 9.54 5.42 19.23
CA ARG A 404 9.91 5.87 20.59
C ARG A 404 9.30 4.98 21.67
N ARG A 405 8.01 4.63 21.56
CA ARG A 405 7.34 3.71 22.50
C ARG A 405 7.98 2.33 22.53
N MET A 406 8.40 1.82 21.35
CA MET A 406 9.11 0.54 21.26
C MET A 406 10.42 0.55 22.07
N LEU A 407 11.16 1.66 22.07
CA LEU A 407 12.42 1.76 22.82
C LEU A 407 12.22 1.92 24.33
N LEU A 408 11.14 2.58 24.73
CA LEU A 408 10.78 2.72 26.16
C LEU A 408 10.25 1.42 26.77
N ALA A 409 9.72 0.51 25.95
CA ALA A 409 9.26 -0.80 26.42
C ALA A 409 10.42 -1.67 26.89
N LYS A 410 10.21 -2.48 27.95
CA LYS A 410 11.23 -3.42 28.47
C LYS A 410 11.78 -4.31 27.34
N PRO A 411 13.11 -4.57 27.31
CA PRO A 411 13.69 -5.46 26.31
C PRO A 411 13.01 -6.84 26.35
N ARG A 412 12.91 -7.50 25.20
CA ARG A 412 12.41 -8.87 25.11
C ARG A 412 13.20 -9.76 26.05
N ARG A 413 12.54 -10.48 26.95
CA ARG A 413 13.16 -11.62 27.63
C ARG A 413 13.34 -12.71 26.57
N ILE A 414 14.59 -12.97 26.17
CA ILE A 414 14.92 -14.16 25.39
C ILE A 414 14.66 -15.33 26.32
N SER A 415 13.60 -16.10 26.08
CA SER A 415 13.45 -17.41 26.72
C SER A 415 14.49 -18.32 26.06
N VAL A 416 15.66 -18.43 26.65
CA VAL A 416 16.59 -19.49 26.35
C VAL A 416 15.85 -20.78 26.69
N GLY A 417 15.32 -21.45 25.66
CA GLY A 417 14.72 -22.78 25.81
C GLY A 417 15.73 -23.68 26.51
N GLY A 418 15.30 -24.27 27.62
CA GLY A 418 16.13 -25.12 28.46
C GLY A 418 16.77 -26.25 27.66
N GLY A 419 18.01 -26.06 27.30
CA GLY A 419 18.93 -27.09 26.92
C GLY A 419 19.67 -27.52 28.18
N THR A 420 19.32 -28.67 28.73
CA THR A 420 20.08 -29.39 29.75
C THR A 420 21.57 -29.36 29.44
N SER A 421 22.34 -28.68 30.28
CA SER A 421 23.78 -28.76 30.28
C SER A 421 24.19 -30.18 30.67
N VAL A 422 24.56 -30.99 29.68
CA VAL A 422 25.37 -32.21 29.95
C VAL A 422 26.78 -31.72 30.15
N GLY A 423 27.20 -31.75 31.41
CA GLY A 423 28.59 -31.57 31.80
C GLY A 423 29.45 -32.65 31.16
N LEU A 424 30.42 -32.23 30.37
CA LEU A 424 31.60 -33.04 30.06
C LEU A 424 32.77 -32.47 30.85
N THR A 425 33.05 -33.14 31.95
CA THR A 425 34.37 -33.14 32.64
C THR A 425 35.32 -34.00 31.80
N VAL A 426 36.34 -33.48 31.25
CA VAL A 426 37.79 -33.84 31.31
C VAL A 426 38.57 -32.79 30.51
#